data_c01e3e51ef9914b4e87a37c7f8004ec6
#
_entry.id   c01e3e51ef9914b4e87a37c7f8004ec6
#
_cell.length_a   1.000
_cell.length_b   1.000
_cell.length_c   1.000
_cell.angle_alpha   90.00
_cell.angle_beta   90.00
_cell.angle_gamma   90.00
#
_symmetry.space_group_name_H-M   'P 1'
#
loop_
_entity.id
_entity.type
_entity.pdbx_description
1 polymer ?
#
loop_
_entity_poly.entity_id
_entity_poly.type
_entity_poly.pdbx_seq_one_letter_code
_entity_poly.pdbx_strand_id
1 'polypeptide(L)'
;LLLLCTGCDNSPWNNPYPNQDSAKNIYYDSFSERPKHLDPVSSYSSNEYVFLGQIYEPPLQYHFFKRPYELIPLTATGLPKAEYFDKNGEVLEEDANPENIDRVKYKISIKPDILYQPHPAFAKNASGKYLYHDLNEKKLNNIHSLSDFDTVGTRKLLAKDYVYQIKRMVHPTVHSPIAGLMAKYILGLNEFGEELSKLEKDKSGSNYIDLNSVELPGARV
;
A
#
# COMPACT_ATOMS: atom_id res chain seq x y z
N LEU A 1 57.37 -33.20 -9.02
CA LEU A 1 55.92 -33.03 -9.13
C LEU A 1 55.55 -31.63 -8.63
N LEU A 2 55.39 -30.67 -9.57
CA LEU A 2 55.02 -29.30 -9.26
C LEU A 2 53.47 -29.22 -9.28
N LEU A 3 52.82 -29.15 -8.10
CA LEU A 3 51.42 -28.78 -8.00
C LEU A 3 51.30 -27.25 -8.14
N LEU A 4 50.90 -26.78 -9.31
CA LEU A 4 50.47 -25.39 -9.51
C LEU A 4 49.10 -25.20 -8.89
N CYS A 5 49.02 -24.62 -7.68
CA CYS A 5 47.80 -24.10 -7.12
C CYS A 5 47.43 -22.82 -7.85
N THR A 6 46.68 -22.92 -8.95
CA THR A 6 45.98 -21.78 -9.57
C THR A 6 44.64 -21.56 -8.86
N GLY A 7 44.69 -20.98 -7.69
CA GLY A 7 43.50 -20.70 -6.91
C GLY A 7 43.51 -19.32 -6.34
N CYS A 8 43.60 -18.30 -7.21
CA CYS A 8 43.29 -16.91 -6.83
C CYS A 8 42.38 -16.31 -7.88
N ASP A 9 41.15 -16.77 -7.89
CA ASP A 9 40.05 -15.97 -8.41
C ASP A 9 39.72 -14.93 -7.32
N ASN A 10 39.70 -13.65 -7.71
CA ASN A 10 39.34 -12.53 -6.83
C ASN A 10 37.84 -12.48 -6.53
N SER A 11 37.07 -13.49 -6.85
CA SER A 11 35.67 -13.57 -6.48
C SER A 11 35.53 -13.75 -4.98
N PRO A 12 34.66 -13.00 -4.32
CA PRO A 12 34.39 -13.18 -2.89
C PRO A 12 33.97 -14.63 -2.60
N TRP A 13 34.63 -15.23 -1.64
CA TRP A 13 34.33 -16.60 -1.21
C TRP A 13 32.86 -16.69 -0.80
N ASN A 14 32.14 -17.70 -1.28
CA ASN A 14 30.69 -17.87 -1.04
C ASN A 14 29.77 -16.78 -1.58
N ASN A 15 30.15 -16.03 -2.59
CA ASN A 15 29.21 -15.16 -3.28
C ASN A 15 28.38 -15.97 -4.29
N PRO A 16 27.10 -16.25 -4.04
CA PRO A 16 26.24 -16.98 -4.97
C PRO A 16 25.76 -16.13 -6.15
N TYR A 17 26.12 -14.84 -6.19
CA TYR A 17 25.61 -13.89 -7.17
C TYR A 17 26.60 -13.68 -8.32
N PRO A 18 26.09 -13.42 -9.54
CA PRO A 18 26.97 -13.18 -10.68
C PRO A 18 27.88 -11.96 -10.45
N ASN A 19 29.16 -12.06 -10.85
CA ASN A 19 30.12 -10.96 -10.73
C ASN A 19 29.67 -9.68 -11.46
N GLN A 20 28.82 -9.80 -12.48
CA GLN A 20 28.22 -8.68 -13.21
C GLN A 20 27.30 -7.82 -12.33
N ASP A 21 26.80 -8.35 -11.24
CA ASP A 21 25.90 -7.63 -10.32
C ASP A 21 26.66 -6.78 -9.31
N SER A 22 27.98 -6.98 -9.15
CA SER A 22 28.81 -6.17 -8.25
C SER A 22 28.87 -4.67 -8.60
N ALA A 23 28.62 -4.33 -9.88
CA ALA A 23 28.51 -2.94 -10.34
C ALA A 23 27.11 -2.34 -10.19
N LYS A 24 26.11 -3.14 -9.82
CA LYS A 24 24.73 -2.70 -9.62
C LYS A 24 24.51 -2.39 -8.14
N ASN A 25 23.69 -1.38 -7.86
CA ASN A 25 23.29 -1.06 -6.49
C ASN A 25 22.17 -2.00 -6.02
N ILE A 26 22.52 -3.29 -5.77
CA ILE A 26 21.59 -4.33 -5.36
C ILE A 26 21.92 -4.72 -3.92
N TYR A 27 20.90 -4.66 -3.06
CA TYR A 27 20.93 -5.21 -1.71
C TYR A 27 20.33 -6.61 -1.72
N TYR A 28 21.12 -7.61 -1.37
CA TYR A 28 20.68 -8.99 -1.24
C TYR A 28 20.41 -9.32 0.21
N ASP A 29 19.26 -9.89 0.49
CA ASP A 29 18.88 -10.33 1.82
C ASP A 29 18.24 -11.72 1.76
N SER A 30 18.06 -12.35 2.91
CA SER A 30 17.44 -13.67 3.05
C SER A 30 16.32 -13.61 4.09
N PHE A 31 15.33 -14.45 3.91
CA PHE A 31 14.26 -14.62 4.89
C PHE A 31 14.09 -16.11 5.24
N SER A 32 13.81 -16.37 6.51
CA SER A 32 13.63 -17.74 7.04
C SER A 32 12.18 -18.22 6.89
N GLU A 33 11.24 -17.29 6.86
CA GLU A 33 9.81 -17.59 6.75
C GLU A 33 9.21 -16.92 5.52
N ARG A 34 8.45 -17.70 4.76
CA ARG A 34 7.74 -17.19 3.59
C ARG A 34 6.66 -16.18 4.02
N PRO A 35 6.60 -14.97 3.42
CA PRO A 35 5.52 -14.03 3.68
C PRO A 35 4.17 -14.65 3.28
N LYS A 36 3.16 -14.50 4.13
CA LYS A 36 1.81 -15.02 3.89
C LYS A 36 0.99 -14.03 3.05
N HIS A 37 1.17 -12.75 3.32
CA HIS A 37 0.42 -11.67 2.67
C HIS A 37 1.38 -10.58 2.20
N LEU A 38 1.21 -10.13 0.96
CA LEU A 38 1.88 -8.97 0.40
C LEU A 38 0.89 -7.84 0.06
N ASP A 39 -0.32 -7.93 0.59
CA ASP A 39 -1.32 -6.86 0.57
C ASP A 39 -1.21 -6.06 1.88
N PRO A 40 -0.93 -4.74 1.83
CA PRO A 40 -0.77 -3.92 3.03
C PRO A 40 -1.99 -3.90 3.96
N VAL A 41 -3.18 -4.21 3.45
CA VAL A 41 -4.42 -4.24 4.23
C VAL A 41 -4.54 -5.52 5.05
N SER A 42 -4.00 -6.64 4.56
CA SER A 42 -4.08 -7.98 5.19
C SER A 42 -2.81 -8.35 5.96
N SER A 43 -1.69 -7.71 5.67
CA SER A 43 -0.41 -7.98 6.31
C SER A 43 -0.34 -7.37 7.71
N TYR A 44 0.29 -8.10 8.65
CA TYR A 44 0.51 -7.61 10.03
C TYR A 44 1.83 -8.11 10.65
N SER A 45 2.63 -8.86 9.94
CA SER A 45 3.87 -9.45 10.47
C SER A 45 5.12 -8.68 10.03
N SER A 46 6.17 -8.71 10.86
CA SER A 46 7.44 -8.04 10.57
C SER A 46 8.16 -8.60 9.35
N ASN A 47 8.07 -9.91 9.12
CA ASN A 47 8.65 -10.57 7.94
C ASN A 47 7.96 -10.16 6.64
N GLU A 48 6.68 -9.81 6.66
CA GLU A 48 5.96 -9.26 5.53
C GLU A 48 6.31 -7.78 5.31
N TYR A 49 6.47 -7.02 6.40
CA TYR A 49 6.81 -5.60 6.33
C TYR A 49 8.17 -5.33 5.65
N VAL A 50 9.13 -6.24 5.77
CA VAL A 50 10.41 -6.14 5.06
C VAL A 50 10.21 -5.99 3.54
N PHE A 51 9.21 -6.67 2.97
CA PHE A 51 8.86 -6.53 1.56
C PHE A 51 7.96 -5.32 1.31
N LEU A 52 6.91 -5.16 2.11
CA LEU A 52 5.92 -4.11 1.93
C LEU A 52 6.52 -2.71 2.05
N GLY A 53 7.44 -2.52 3.00
CA GLY A 53 8.13 -1.25 3.21
C GLY A 53 9.04 -0.82 2.05
N GLN A 54 9.37 -1.73 1.14
CA GLN A 54 10.13 -1.45 -0.07
C GLN A 54 9.24 -1.22 -1.31
N ILE A 55 7.98 -1.63 -1.25
CA ILE A 55 7.04 -1.58 -2.38
C ILE A 55 6.09 -0.39 -2.24
N TYR A 56 5.62 -0.13 -1.02
CA TYR A 56 4.58 0.85 -0.74
C TYR A 56 5.10 1.99 0.12
N GLU A 57 4.72 3.21 -0.26
CA GLU A 57 5.08 4.43 0.47
C GLU A 57 3.84 5.05 1.12
N PRO A 58 3.85 5.22 2.46
CA PRO A 58 2.80 5.95 3.16
C PRO A 58 2.91 7.47 2.93
N PRO A 59 1.86 8.26 3.24
CA PRO A 59 1.94 9.71 3.18
C PRO A 59 3.01 10.30 4.08
N LEU A 60 3.18 9.72 5.26
CA LEU A 60 4.12 10.17 6.31
C LEU A 60 4.92 8.97 6.81
N GLN A 61 6.12 9.24 7.31
CA GLN A 61 6.95 8.22 7.97
C GLN A 61 7.76 8.84 9.11
N TYR A 62 8.26 8.02 10.02
CA TYR A 62 9.24 8.47 11.00
C TYR A 62 10.62 8.59 10.38
N HIS A 63 11.32 9.68 10.73
CA HIS A 63 12.72 9.87 10.33
C HIS A 63 13.57 8.73 10.90
N PHE A 64 14.35 8.07 10.05
CA PHE A 64 15.05 6.84 10.42
C PHE A 64 16.05 7.01 11.57
N PHE A 65 16.80 8.12 11.57
CA PHE A 65 17.88 8.34 12.54
C PHE A 65 17.52 9.25 13.71
N LYS A 66 16.46 10.07 13.64
CA LYS A 66 16.16 11.05 14.68
C LYS A 66 15.52 10.43 15.92
N ARG A 67 16.01 10.86 17.08
CA ARG A 67 15.43 10.56 18.40
C ARG A 67 15.38 11.87 19.20
N PRO A 68 14.27 12.23 19.87
CA PRO A 68 12.99 11.53 19.82
C PRO A 68 12.44 11.39 18.39
N TYR A 69 11.47 10.49 18.19
CA TYR A 69 10.91 10.23 16.87
C TYR A 69 10.33 11.50 16.23
N GLU A 70 10.72 11.77 15.00
CA GLU A 70 10.24 12.90 14.21
C GLU A 70 9.47 12.38 12.99
N LEU A 71 8.23 12.82 12.85
CA LEU A 71 7.41 12.49 11.68
C LEU A 71 7.80 13.39 10.50
N ILE A 72 8.01 12.80 9.34
CA ILE A 72 8.38 13.51 8.11
C ILE A 72 7.45 13.13 6.95
N PRO A 73 7.23 14.04 5.98
CA PRO A 73 6.45 13.72 4.79
C PRO A 73 7.22 12.78 3.85
N LEU A 74 6.56 11.74 3.34
CA LEU A 74 7.08 10.84 2.31
C LEU A 74 6.38 11.11 0.97
N THR A 75 5.15 10.62 0.77
CA THR A 75 4.37 10.95 -0.43
C THR A 75 3.50 12.19 -0.23
N ALA A 76 3.30 12.64 0.99
CA ALA A 76 2.65 13.92 1.26
C ALA A 76 3.56 15.11 0.93
N THR A 77 2.98 16.24 0.58
CA THR A 77 3.71 17.50 0.31
C THR A 77 4.24 18.17 1.57
N GLY A 78 3.71 17.84 2.74
CA GLY A 78 4.09 18.37 4.06
C GLY A 78 3.37 17.62 5.18
N LEU A 79 3.65 17.99 6.42
CA LEU A 79 2.91 17.50 7.58
C LEU A 79 1.50 18.11 7.59
N PRO A 80 0.46 17.30 7.84
CA PRO A 80 -0.90 17.82 7.96
C PRO A 80 -1.07 18.62 9.24
N LYS A 81 -1.89 19.67 9.17
CA LYS A 81 -2.37 20.37 10.37
C LYS A 81 -3.67 19.73 10.85
N ALA A 82 -3.82 19.67 12.17
CA ALA A 82 -5.05 19.26 12.79
C ALA A 82 -6.06 20.42 12.79
N GLU A 83 -7.30 20.14 12.45
CA GLU A 83 -8.45 21.01 12.71
C GLU A 83 -9.34 20.31 13.73
N TYR A 84 -9.61 20.96 14.86
CA TYR A 84 -10.38 20.42 15.97
C TYR A 84 -11.84 20.85 15.87
N PHE A 85 -12.75 19.94 16.18
CA PHE A 85 -14.18 20.20 16.15
C PHE A 85 -14.83 19.74 17.45
N ASP A 86 -15.82 20.52 17.93
CA ASP A 86 -16.69 20.13 19.03
C ASP A 86 -17.82 19.17 18.58
N LYS A 87 -18.68 18.78 19.52
CA LYS A 87 -19.84 17.90 19.28
C LYS A 87 -20.88 18.51 18.34
N ASN A 88 -20.93 19.84 18.24
CA ASN A 88 -21.85 20.55 17.34
C ASN A 88 -21.26 20.70 15.94
N GLY A 89 -19.98 20.37 15.76
CA GLY A 89 -19.25 20.52 14.51
C GLY A 89 -18.67 21.91 14.32
N GLU A 90 -18.57 22.72 15.36
CA GLU A 90 -17.89 24.02 15.35
C GLU A 90 -16.38 23.82 15.45
N VAL A 91 -15.63 24.67 14.73
CA VAL A 91 -14.18 24.64 14.73
C VAL A 91 -13.67 25.23 16.04
N LEU A 92 -12.78 24.52 16.69
CA LEU A 92 -12.11 24.96 17.93
C LEU A 92 -10.72 25.51 17.63
N GLU A 93 -10.19 26.33 18.53
CA GLU A 93 -8.82 26.86 18.47
C GLU A 93 -7.78 25.76 18.68
N GLU A 94 -6.54 25.98 18.24
CA GLU A 94 -5.44 25.00 18.33
C GLU A 94 -5.10 24.59 19.77
N ASP A 95 -5.34 25.45 20.75
CA ASP A 95 -5.12 25.26 22.20
C ASP A 95 -6.37 24.85 22.97
N ALA A 96 -7.43 24.44 22.27
CA ALA A 96 -8.68 24.01 22.89
C ALA A 96 -8.46 22.88 23.90
N ASN A 97 -9.22 22.92 25.00
CA ASN A 97 -9.20 21.83 25.97
C ASN A 97 -9.57 20.49 25.29
N PRO A 98 -8.74 19.44 25.41
CA PRO A 98 -8.99 18.13 24.80
C PRO A 98 -10.36 17.54 25.12
N GLU A 99 -10.94 17.84 26.28
CA GLU A 99 -12.28 17.36 26.68
C GLU A 99 -13.41 17.94 25.81
N ASN A 100 -13.17 19.06 25.14
CA ASN A 100 -14.14 19.70 24.26
C ASN A 100 -14.02 19.19 22.80
N ILE A 101 -12.96 18.45 22.48
CA ILE A 101 -12.71 17.95 21.14
C ILE A 101 -13.49 16.67 20.92
N ASP A 102 -14.42 16.67 19.97
CA ASP A 102 -15.18 15.51 19.55
C ASP A 102 -14.47 14.78 18.40
N ARG A 103 -13.95 15.53 17.43
CA ARG A 103 -13.25 14.96 16.28
C ARG A 103 -12.13 15.86 15.80
N VAL A 104 -11.16 15.22 15.11
CA VAL A 104 -10.02 15.90 14.51
C VAL A 104 -9.99 15.60 13.01
N LYS A 105 -9.79 16.64 12.21
CA LYS A 105 -9.65 16.50 10.75
C LYS A 105 -8.22 16.82 10.33
N TYR A 106 -7.64 15.94 9.52
CA TYR A 106 -6.34 16.14 8.90
C TYR A 106 -6.49 16.26 7.38
N LYS A 107 -5.93 17.33 6.80
CA LYS A 107 -5.83 17.50 5.36
C LYS A 107 -4.44 17.06 4.90
N ILE A 108 -4.37 15.97 4.16
CA ILE A 108 -3.12 15.40 3.62
C ILE A 108 -3.09 15.62 2.12
N SER A 109 -2.14 16.45 1.64
CA SER A 109 -1.94 16.70 0.21
C SER A 109 -0.85 15.80 -0.32
N ILE A 110 -1.15 15.05 -1.40
CA ILE A 110 -0.20 14.11 -2.01
C ILE A 110 0.60 14.80 -3.10
N LYS A 111 1.89 14.50 -3.21
CA LYS A 111 2.78 14.99 -4.27
C LYS A 111 2.25 14.60 -5.65
N PRO A 112 2.23 15.52 -6.64
CA PRO A 112 1.51 15.31 -7.89
C PRO A 112 2.18 14.36 -8.88
N ASP A 113 3.49 14.09 -8.73
CA ASP A 113 4.30 13.44 -9.76
C ASP A 113 4.81 12.04 -9.40
N ILE A 114 4.27 11.45 -8.36
CA ILE A 114 4.58 10.07 -7.98
C ILE A 114 3.87 9.12 -8.94
N LEU A 115 4.62 8.21 -9.54
CA LEU A 115 4.10 7.17 -10.43
C LEU A 115 4.15 5.81 -9.73
N TYR A 116 3.15 4.99 -10.00
CA TYR A 116 3.25 3.56 -9.70
C TYR A 116 4.33 2.90 -10.55
N GLN A 117 4.93 1.83 -10.04
CA GLN A 117 5.79 0.95 -10.83
C GLN A 117 5.04 0.45 -12.07
N PRO A 118 5.72 0.32 -13.23
CA PRO A 118 5.11 -0.29 -14.40
C PRO A 118 4.56 -1.67 -14.08
N HIS A 119 3.28 -1.89 -14.39
CA HIS A 119 2.58 -3.14 -14.07
C HIS A 119 1.53 -3.47 -15.15
N PRO A 120 1.28 -4.75 -15.46
CA PRO A 120 0.23 -5.15 -16.42
C PRO A 120 -1.17 -4.61 -16.08
N ALA A 121 -1.51 -4.49 -14.81
CA ALA A 121 -2.80 -3.94 -14.36
C ALA A 121 -3.06 -2.49 -14.84
N PHE A 122 -2.02 -1.75 -15.21
CA PHE A 122 -2.14 -0.39 -15.75
C PHE A 122 -2.02 -0.33 -17.27
N ALA A 123 -1.76 -1.46 -17.93
CA ALA A 123 -1.63 -1.53 -19.38
C ALA A 123 -2.95 -1.21 -20.10
N LYS A 124 -2.88 -0.31 -21.08
CA LYS A 124 -4.03 0.11 -21.88
C LYS A 124 -3.75 -0.03 -23.36
N ASN A 125 -4.78 -0.27 -24.14
CA ASN A 125 -4.72 -0.22 -25.59
C ASN A 125 -4.78 1.22 -26.11
N ALA A 126 -4.70 1.41 -27.43
CA ALA A 126 -4.75 2.72 -28.07
C ALA A 126 -6.07 3.49 -27.82
N SER A 127 -7.16 2.80 -27.50
CA SER A 127 -8.44 3.41 -27.14
C SER A 127 -8.57 3.74 -25.64
N GLY A 128 -7.53 3.49 -24.83
CA GLY A 128 -7.53 3.76 -23.39
C GLY A 128 -8.19 2.68 -22.53
N LYS A 129 -8.65 1.56 -23.10
CA LYS A 129 -9.24 0.43 -22.37
C LYS A 129 -8.11 -0.42 -21.77
N TYR A 130 -8.29 -0.85 -20.51
CA TYR A 130 -7.37 -1.78 -19.85
C TYR A 130 -7.32 -3.13 -20.55
N LEU A 131 -6.10 -3.64 -20.79
CA LEU A 131 -5.87 -4.88 -21.52
C LEU A 131 -6.17 -6.13 -20.70
N TYR A 132 -5.90 -6.07 -19.39
CA TYR A 132 -5.84 -7.27 -18.54
C TYR A 132 -6.84 -7.24 -17.37
N HIS A 133 -7.90 -6.41 -17.44
CA HIS A 133 -8.91 -6.39 -16.37
C HIS A 133 -9.96 -7.51 -16.51
N ASP A 134 -10.11 -8.09 -17.70
CA ASP A 134 -11.08 -9.15 -17.99
C ASP A 134 -10.36 -10.48 -18.31
N LEU A 135 -9.43 -10.89 -17.45
CA LEU A 135 -8.72 -12.16 -17.60
C LEU A 135 -9.60 -13.31 -17.09
N ASN A 136 -9.56 -14.42 -17.82
CA ASN A 136 -10.16 -15.70 -17.44
C ASN A 136 -9.09 -16.81 -17.47
N GLU A 137 -9.41 -17.99 -16.96
CA GLU A 137 -8.48 -19.13 -16.90
C GLU A 137 -7.82 -19.42 -18.25
N LYS A 138 -8.59 -19.37 -19.34
CA LYS A 138 -8.06 -19.65 -20.68
C LYS A 138 -7.00 -18.64 -21.12
N LYS A 139 -7.15 -17.35 -20.75
CA LYS A 139 -6.17 -16.30 -21.05
C LYS A 139 -4.95 -16.38 -20.13
N LEU A 140 -5.09 -17.00 -18.97
CA LEU A 140 -4.01 -17.16 -17.97
C LEU A 140 -3.18 -18.43 -18.16
N ASN A 141 -3.59 -19.36 -19.05
CA ASN A 141 -2.92 -20.65 -19.21
C ASN A 141 -1.41 -20.58 -19.46
N ASN A 142 -0.92 -19.51 -20.08
CA ASN A 142 0.52 -19.30 -20.38
C ASN A 142 1.13 -18.16 -19.56
N ILE A 143 0.45 -17.66 -18.54
CA ILE A 143 0.91 -16.57 -17.67
C ILE A 143 1.25 -17.16 -16.30
N HIS A 144 2.54 -17.24 -16.01
CA HIS A 144 3.06 -17.79 -14.75
C HIS A 144 3.73 -16.73 -13.88
N SER A 145 4.10 -15.59 -14.49
CA SER A 145 4.76 -14.47 -13.83
C SER A 145 4.34 -13.14 -14.44
N LEU A 146 4.69 -12.02 -13.80
CA LEU A 146 4.42 -10.69 -14.35
C LEU A 146 5.19 -10.41 -15.64
N SER A 147 6.32 -11.06 -15.86
CA SER A 147 7.12 -10.92 -17.09
C SER A 147 6.51 -11.58 -18.33
N ASP A 148 5.49 -12.43 -18.14
CA ASP A 148 4.80 -13.10 -19.25
C ASP A 148 3.70 -12.22 -19.89
N PHE A 149 3.46 -11.03 -19.33
CA PHE A 149 2.59 -10.03 -19.95
C PHE A 149 3.37 -9.17 -20.94
N ASP A 150 2.90 -9.09 -22.18
CA ASP A 150 3.56 -8.33 -23.27
C ASP A 150 3.60 -6.83 -23.03
N THR A 151 2.67 -6.30 -22.26
CA THR A 151 2.48 -4.85 -22.09
C THR A 151 2.34 -4.49 -20.62
N VAL A 152 3.04 -3.45 -20.21
CA VAL A 152 2.91 -2.83 -18.88
C VAL A 152 2.51 -1.38 -19.02
N GLY A 153 1.91 -0.81 -18.00
CA GLY A 153 1.56 0.61 -17.92
C GLY A 153 1.85 1.17 -16.55
N THR A 154 1.68 2.47 -16.40
CA THR A 154 1.76 3.14 -15.09
C THR A 154 0.64 4.16 -14.96
N ARG A 155 0.46 4.68 -13.77
CA ARG A 155 -0.42 5.82 -13.48
C ARG A 155 0.09 6.62 -12.29
N LYS A 156 -0.41 7.84 -12.13
CA LYS A 156 -0.10 8.66 -10.96
C LYS A 156 -0.74 8.08 -9.70
N LEU A 157 -0.01 8.19 -8.59
CA LEU A 157 -0.54 8.00 -7.25
C LEU A 157 -1.45 9.18 -6.90
N LEU A 158 -2.64 8.89 -6.41
CA LEU A 158 -3.66 9.90 -6.07
C LEU A 158 -4.13 9.70 -4.62
N ALA A 159 -4.64 10.76 -3.99
CA ALA A 159 -5.22 10.70 -2.64
C ALA A 159 -6.31 9.63 -2.52
N LYS A 160 -7.11 9.43 -3.58
CA LYS A 160 -8.13 8.38 -3.62
C LYS A 160 -7.59 6.96 -3.44
N ASP A 161 -6.31 6.70 -3.73
CA ASP A 161 -5.71 5.38 -3.57
C ASP A 161 -5.55 5.04 -2.09
N TYR A 162 -5.19 6.03 -1.26
CA TYR A 162 -5.15 5.87 0.20
C TYR A 162 -6.54 5.73 0.80
N VAL A 163 -7.49 6.55 0.34
CA VAL A 163 -8.91 6.42 0.77
C VAL A 163 -9.46 5.04 0.40
N TYR A 164 -9.16 4.55 -0.80
CA TYR A 164 -9.56 3.21 -1.23
C TYR A 164 -8.97 2.11 -0.35
N GLN A 165 -7.70 2.24 0.05
CA GLN A 165 -7.06 1.29 0.98
C GLN A 165 -7.74 1.31 2.36
N ILE A 166 -8.09 2.48 2.90
CA ILE A 166 -8.84 2.59 4.16
C ILE A 166 -10.18 1.87 4.04
N LYS A 167 -10.93 2.10 2.97
CA LYS A 167 -12.20 1.41 2.70
C LYS A 167 -12.05 -0.12 2.62
N ARG A 168 -10.96 -0.60 2.01
CA ARG A 168 -10.67 -2.04 1.91
C ARG A 168 -10.45 -2.71 3.27
N MET A 169 -9.98 -1.99 4.28
CA MET A 169 -9.71 -2.59 5.61
C MET A 169 -10.93 -3.26 6.22
N VAL A 170 -12.12 -2.73 5.99
CA VAL A 170 -13.38 -3.27 6.54
C VAL A 170 -14.20 -4.06 5.52
N HIS A 171 -13.63 -4.34 4.36
CA HIS A 171 -14.29 -5.21 3.38
C HIS A 171 -14.34 -6.65 3.90
N PRO A 172 -15.53 -7.31 3.91
CA PRO A 172 -15.73 -8.59 4.58
C PRO A 172 -14.85 -9.73 4.06
N THR A 173 -14.37 -9.67 2.81
CA THR A 173 -13.52 -10.70 2.22
C THR A 173 -12.01 -10.45 2.41
N VAL A 174 -11.60 -9.29 2.93
CA VAL A 174 -10.18 -8.92 3.05
C VAL A 174 -9.57 -9.39 4.38
N HIS A 175 -10.37 -9.48 5.44
CA HIS A 175 -9.93 -9.93 6.77
C HIS A 175 -8.73 -9.16 7.33
N SER A 176 -8.78 -7.81 7.27
CA SER A 176 -7.71 -6.98 7.83
C SER A 176 -7.58 -7.15 9.35
N PRO A 177 -6.40 -7.50 9.87
CA PRO A 177 -6.19 -7.69 11.30
C PRO A 177 -6.28 -6.40 12.12
N ILE A 178 -6.17 -5.24 11.48
CA ILE A 178 -6.25 -3.91 12.13
C ILE A 178 -7.61 -3.22 11.94
N ALA A 179 -8.55 -3.82 11.21
CA ALA A 179 -9.85 -3.21 10.94
C ALA A 179 -10.57 -2.74 12.20
N GLY A 180 -10.67 -3.59 13.23
CA GLY A 180 -11.33 -3.25 14.48
C GLY A 180 -10.62 -2.16 15.29
N LEU A 181 -9.29 -2.02 15.15
CA LEU A 181 -8.55 -0.92 15.74
C LEU A 181 -8.83 0.39 15.00
N MET A 182 -8.73 0.38 13.68
CA MET A 182 -8.92 1.58 12.85
C MET A 182 -10.36 2.09 12.89
N ALA A 183 -11.34 1.21 13.05
CA ALA A 183 -12.75 1.58 13.22
C ALA A 183 -13.03 2.40 14.48
N LYS A 184 -12.14 2.37 15.50
CA LYS A 184 -12.25 3.23 16.69
C LYS A 184 -11.80 4.68 16.44
N TYR A 185 -10.99 4.91 15.42
CA TYR A 185 -10.35 6.20 15.16
C TYR A 185 -10.84 6.89 13.90
N ILE A 186 -11.34 6.13 12.92
CA ILE A 186 -11.82 6.68 11.64
C ILE A 186 -13.34 6.76 11.68
N LEU A 187 -13.86 7.98 11.60
CA LEU A 187 -15.29 8.26 11.67
C LEU A 187 -16.08 7.48 10.60
N GLY A 188 -17.07 6.73 11.05
CA GLY A 188 -17.97 5.97 10.18
C GLY A 188 -17.35 4.71 9.56
N LEU A 189 -16.15 4.29 9.94
CA LEU A 189 -15.51 3.10 9.35
C LEU A 189 -16.20 1.80 9.75
N ASN A 190 -16.75 1.72 10.98
CA ASN A 190 -17.50 0.55 11.42
C ASN A 190 -18.80 0.40 10.64
N GLU A 191 -19.59 1.46 10.57
CA GLU A 191 -20.87 1.52 9.84
C GLU A 191 -20.67 1.22 8.36
N PHE A 192 -19.60 1.74 7.78
CA PHE A 192 -19.19 1.44 6.40
C PHE A 192 -18.93 -0.06 6.21
N GLY A 193 -18.24 -0.74 7.14
CA GLY A 193 -18.01 -2.18 7.11
C GLY A 193 -19.31 -2.99 7.21
N GLU A 194 -20.27 -2.54 8.04
CA GLU A 194 -21.58 -3.17 8.15
C GLU A 194 -22.38 -3.03 6.84
N GLU A 195 -22.34 -1.86 6.21
CA GLU A 195 -22.98 -1.61 4.92
C GLU A 195 -22.39 -2.51 3.83
N LEU A 196 -21.04 -2.59 3.73
CA LEU A 196 -20.38 -3.49 2.80
C LEU A 196 -20.78 -4.96 3.03
N SER A 197 -20.92 -5.36 4.28
CA SER A 197 -21.34 -6.72 4.64
C SER A 197 -22.76 -7.04 4.19
N LYS A 198 -23.65 -6.06 4.20
CA LYS A 198 -25.02 -6.18 3.67
C LYS A 198 -24.98 -6.29 2.14
N LEU A 199 -24.28 -5.37 1.48
CA LEU A 199 -24.12 -5.37 0.03
C LEU A 199 -23.50 -6.67 -0.49
N GLU A 200 -22.56 -7.25 0.25
CA GLU A 200 -21.92 -8.53 -0.12
C GLU A 200 -22.89 -9.71 -0.03
N LYS A 201 -23.79 -9.73 0.96
CA LYS A 201 -24.84 -10.76 1.12
C LYS A 201 -25.92 -10.67 0.06
N ASP A 202 -26.26 -9.45 -0.36
CA ASP A 202 -27.32 -9.20 -1.35
C ASP A 202 -26.86 -9.43 -2.80
N LYS A 203 -25.58 -9.73 -3.00
CA LYS A 203 -25.02 -10.02 -4.31
C LYS A 203 -25.60 -11.29 -4.91
N SER A 204 -26.23 -11.14 -6.05
CA SER A 204 -26.53 -12.25 -6.97
C SER A 204 -25.41 -12.34 -8.03
N GLY A 205 -24.42 -13.23 -7.83
CA GLY A 205 -23.36 -13.48 -8.80
C GLY A 205 -21.97 -12.90 -8.46
N SER A 206 -21.05 -12.89 -9.42
CA SER A 206 -19.63 -12.52 -9.27
C SER A 206 -19.34 -11.02 -9.35
N ASN A 207 -20.33 -10.17 -9.19
CA ASN A 207 -20.12 -8.71 -9.27
C ASN A 207 -19.36 -8.19 -8.04
N TYR A 208 -18.26 -7.48 -8.29
CA TYR A 208 -17.52 -6.80 -7.22
C TYR A 208 -18.26 -5.55 -6.75
N ILE A 209 -18.16 -5.24 -5.45
CA ILE A 209 -18.62 -3.96 -4.92
C ILE A 209 -17.61 -2.89 -5.36
N ASP A 210 -18.08 -1.85 -6.05
CA ASP A 210 -17.24 -0.68 -6.31
C ASP A 210 -17.17 0.19 -5.06
N LEU A 211 -16.07 0.07 -4.31
CA LEU A 211 -15.83 0.85 -3.09
C LEU A 211 -15.76 2.36 -3.34
N ASN A 212 -15.57 2.79 -4.59
CA ASN A 212 -15.60 4.23 -4.92
C ASN A 212 -17.02 4.79 -4.90
N SER A 213 -18.04 3.96 -5.13
CA SER A 213 -19.44 4.37 -5.15
C SER A 213 -20.05 4.54 -3.75
N VAL A 214 -19.41 4.01 -2.70
CA VAL A 214 -19.87 4.11 -1.32
C VAL A 214 -19.03 5.14 -0.57
N GLU A 215 -19.66 6.11 0.09
CA GLU A 215 -18.94 7.15 0.82
C GLU A 215 -18.52 6.69 2.22
N LEU A 216 -17.30 7.08 2.61
CA LEU A 216 -16.79 6.93 3.98
C LEU A 216 -16.62 8.32 4.61
N PRO A 217 -17.38 8.67 5.64
CA PRO A 217 -17.32 10.00 6.25
C PRO A 217 -15.94 10.40 6.78
N GLY A 218 -15.21 9.46 7.36
CA GLY A 218 -13.90 9.69 7.97
C GLY A 218 -12.72 9.70 7.01
N ALA A 219 -12.90 9.38 5.71
CA ALA A 219 -11.84 9.43 4.72
C ALA A 219 -12.40 9.83 3.34
N ARG A 220 -12.09 11.05 2.90
CA ARG A 220 -12.59 11.65 1.65
C ARG A 220 -11.45 12.28 0.85
N VAL A 221 -11.70 12.48 -0.44
CA VAL A 221 -10.82 13.22 -1.37
C VAL A 221 -11.41 14.57 -1.69
#